data_f13613769155d4328d79b8f8956d87f8
#
_entry.id   f13613769155d4328d79b8f8956d87f8
#
_cell.length_a   1.000
_cell.length_b   1.000
_cell.length_c   1.000
_cell.angle_alpha   90.00
_cell.angle_beta   90.00
_cell.angle_gamma   90.00
#
_symmetry.space_group_name_H-M   'P 1'
#
loop_
_entity.id
_entity.type
_entity.pdbx_description
1 polymer ?
#
loop_
_entity_poly.entity_id
_entity_poly.type
_entity_poly.pdbx_seq_one_letter_code
_entity_poly.pdbx_strand_id
1 'polypeptide(L)'
;MNKHIQFRAIFCVFIASSLSACQSQFVTTPNLPTEANLVANSVNNGLETELNIDYLVAFKNLKMAYGRCVAFTGEHDFVFTDNKLEQDLEMGTLFARTEGGAYLSKTLVESIGKNKTRLTLFLPTGYKSAQARFKLDAKRALGQDPSCNAAKPI
;
A
#
# COMPACT_ATOMS: atom_id res chain seq x y z
N MET A 1 -44.23 -24.79 60.86
CA MET A 1 -42.82 -24.42 60.98
C MET A 1 -42.10 -24.85 59.70
N ASN A 2 -41.35 -23.97 59.13
CA ASN A 2 -40.48 -24.15 57.97
C ASN A 2 -41.10 -24.30 56.54
N LYS A 3 -41.59 -23.19 55.97
CA LYS A 3 -41.99 -23.09 54.60
C LYS A 3 -41.24 -21.95 53.82
N HIS A 4 -40.02 -21.63 54.22
CA HIS A 4 -39.32 -20.44 53.65
C HIS A 4 -37.95 -20.71 52.98
N ILE A 5 -37.59 -21.95 52.65
CA ILE A 5 -36.24 -22.27 52.12
C ILE A 5 -36.26 -22.77 50.66
N GLN A 6 -37.39 -22.86 49.98
CA GLN A 6 -37.45 -23.43 48.62
C GLN A 6 -37.47 -22.39 47.48
N PHE A 7 -37.41 -21.08 47.78
CA PHE A 7 -37.62 -20.04 46.71
C PHE A 7 -36.33 -19.33 46.25
N ARG A 8 -35.14 -19.71 46.75
CA ARG A 8 -33.88 -19.04 46.37
C ARG A 8 -32.99 -19.81 45.39
N ALA A 9 -33.33 -21.03 45.01
CA ALA A 9 -32.50 -21.89 44.16
C ALA A 9 -32.87 -21.87 42.67
N ILE A 10 -33.97 -21.24 42.27
CA ILE A 10 -34.45 -21.28 40.88
C ILE A 10 -34.03 -20.02 40.04
N PHE A 11 -33.49 -18.99 40.70
CA PHE A 11 -33.18 -17.73 39.98
C PHE A 11 -31.75 -17.63 39.41
N CYS A 12 -30.88 -18.60 39.70
CA CYS A 12 -29.48 -18.57 39.22
C CYS A 12 -29.21 -19.38 37.95
N VAL A 13 -30.20 -20.07 37.36
CA VAL A 13 -29.96 -20.95 36.19
C VAL A 13 -30.29 -20.25 34.85
N PHE A 14 -30.95 -19.07 34.85
CA PHE A 14 -31.37 -18.42 33.62
C PHE A 14 -30.44 -17.33 33.06
N ILE A 15 -29.28 -17.07 33.67
CA ILE A 15 -28.33 -16.01 33.21
C ILE A 15 -27.13 -16.58 32.46
N ALA A 16 -27.00 -17.91 32.35
CA ALA A 16 -25.82 -18.52 31.70
C ALA A 16 -25.94 -18.83 30.20
N SER A 17 -27.05 -18.48 29.55
CA SER A 17 -27.31 -18.88 28.14
C SER A 17 -27.32 -17.74 27.10
N SER A 18 -26.84 -16.54 27.41
CA SER A 18 -26.85 -15.42 26.48
C SER A 18 -25.48 -14.88 26.02
N LEU A 19 -24.38 -15.66 26.18
CA LEU A 19 -23.01 -15.25 25.79
C LEU A 19 -22.45 -15.97 24.56
N SER A 20 -23.27 -16.60 23.73
CA SER A 20 -22.82 -17.33 22.54
C SER A 20 -23.30 -16.71 21.21
N ALA A 21 -23.34 -15.39 21.09
CA ALA A 21 -23.73 -14.73 19.84
C ALA A 21 -22.75 -13.63 19.44
N CYS A 22 -21.44 -13.94 19.40
CA CYS A 22 -20.46 -13.18 18.61
C CYS A 22 -19.41 -14.14 18.06
N GLN A 23 -19.85 -15.15 17.32
CA GLN A 23 -19.00 -15.72 16.28
C GLN A 23 -19.09 -14.77 15.11
N SER A 24 -18.24 -13.74 15.09
CA SER A 24 -17.91 -13.04 13.87
C SER A 24 -17.43 -14.11 12.89
N GLN A 25 -18.23 -14.41 11.88
CA GLN A 25 -17.75 -15.11 10.70
C GLN A 25 -16.57 -14.29 10.21
N PHE A 26 -15.36 -14.79 10.45
CA PHE A 26 -14.18 -14.35 9.71
C PHE A 26 -14.47 -14.70 8.25
N VAL A 27 -15.07 -13.77 7.53
CA VAL A 27 -14.99 -13.77 6.08
C VAL A 27 -13.49 -13.71 5.82
N THR A 28 -12.89 -14.82 5.42
CA THR A 28 -11.53 -14.86 4.91
C THR A 28 -11.55 -14.04 3.62
N THR A 29 -11.45 -12.71 3.76
CA THR A 29 -11.09 -11.86 2.64
C THR A 29 -9.80 -12.42 2.07
N PRO A 30 -9.72 -12.66 0.75
CA PRO A 30 -8.47 -13.10 0.14
C PRO A 30 -7.37 -12.19 0.64
N ASN A 31 -6.25 -12.77 1.06
CA ASN A 31 -5.14 -12.07 1.71
C ASN A 31 -4.42 -11.22 0.65
N LEU A 32 -5.09 -10.17 0.19
CA LEU A 32 -4.54 -9.23 -0.77
C LEU A 32 -3.36 -8.50 -0.11
N PRO A 33 -2.25 -8.29 -0.80
CA PRO A 33 -1.12 -7.54 -0.27
C PRO A 33 -1.56 -6.15 0.18
N THR A 34 -1.58 -5.93 1.50
CA THR A 34 -1.81 -4.62 2.10
C THR A 34 -0.58 -3.73 1.93
N GLU A 35 -0.72 -2.42 2.11
CA GLU A 35 0.43 -1.51 2.12
C GLU A 35 1.48 -1.92 3.15
N ALA A 36 1.06 -2.23 4.38
CA ALA A 36 1.96 -2.66 5.45
C ALA A 36 2.70 -3.95 5.10
N ASN A 37 2.01 -4.93 4.50
CA ASN A 37 2.63 -6.17 4.06
C ASN A 37 3.62 -5.93 2.91
N LEU A 38 3.28 -5.08 1.93
CA LEU A 38 4.18 -4.70 0.85
C LEU A 38 5.48 -4.08 1.39
N VAL A 39 5.37 -3.13 2.32
CA VAL A 39 6.54 -2.46 2.92
C VAL A 39 7.39 -3.45 3.72
N ALA A 40 6.77 -4.26 4.59
CA ALA A 40 7.47 -5.21 5.45
C ALA A 40 8.17 -6.34 4.68
N ASN A 41 7.65 -6.70 3.49
CA ASN A 41 8.17 -7.80 2.66
C ASN A 41 8.67 -7.30 1.29
N SER A 42 9.24 -6.11 1.25
CA SER A 42 9.76 -5.54 0.01
C SER A 42 11.18 -6.04 -0.31
N VAL A 43 11.54 -5.97 -1.59
CA VAL A 43 12.91 -6.23 -2.06
C VAL A 43 13.87 -5.29 -1.32
N ASN A 44 14.87 -5.87 -0.62
CA ASN A 44 15.90 -5.14 0.14
C ASN A 44 15.35 -4.12 1.16
N ASN A 45 14.17 -4.37 1.74
CA ASN A 45 13.47 -3.44 2.63
C ASN A 45 13.13 -2.07 2.00
N GLY A 46 13.06 -2.01 0.67
CA GLY A 46 12.95 -0.82 -0.14
C GLY A 46 14.24 -0.49 -0.91
N LEU A 47 14.07 -0.09 -2.17
CA LEU A 47 15.17 0.39 -3.01
C LEU A 47 15.23 1.91 -2.88
N GLU A 48 16.40 2.46 -2.56
CA GLU A 48 16.56 3.88 -2.25
C GLU A 48 17.65 4.55 -3.08
N THR A 49 17.45 5.83 -3.42
CA THR A 49 18.46 6.70 -4.02
C THR A 49 18.17 8.17 -3.69
N GLU A 50 19.22 8.99 -3.74
CA GLU A 50 19.09 10.44 -3.67
C GLU A 50 19.11 11.04 -5.07
N LEU A 51 18.27 12.05 -5.27
CA LEU A 51 18.15 12.79 -6.52
C LEU A 51 18.42 14.28 -6.26
N ASN A 52 19.16 14.92 -7.15
CA ASN A 52 19.42 16.37 -7.09
C ASN A 52 18.28 17.14 -7.78
N ILE A 53 17.11 17.13 -7.15
CA ILE A 53 15.90 17.79 -7.63
C ILE A 53 15.00 18.09 -6.43
N ASP A 54 14.16 19.11 -6.53
CA ASP A 54 13.11 19.41 -5.55
C ASP A 54 12.05 18.30 -5.50
N TYR A 55 11.58 17.96 -4.28
CA TYR A 55 10.67 16.83 -4.07
C TYR A 55 9.29 17.03 -4.74
N LEU A 56 8.78 18.27 -4.82
CA LEU A 56 7.52 18.56 -5.52
C LEU A 56 7.66 18.35 -7.02
N VAL A 57 8.82 18.71 -7.58
CA VAL A 57 9.10 18.49 -9.01
C VAL A 57 9.24 16.98 -9.27
N ALA A 58 10.00 16.26 -8.43
CA ALA A 58 10.14 14.81 -8.54
C ALA A 58 8.79 14.09 -8.42
N PHE A 59 7.98 14.48 -7.43
CA PHE A 59 6.64 13.93 -7.24
C PHE A 59 5.72 14.21 -8.45
N LYS A 60 5.70 15.43 -8.96
CA LYS A 60 4.89 15.80 -10.14
C LYS A 60 5.29 14.99 -11.37
N ASN A 61 6.58 14.83 -11.61
CA ASN A 61 7.10 14.04 -12.73
C ASN A 61 6.69 12.57 -12.61
N LEU A 62 6.86 11.98 -11.42
CA LEU A 62 6.45 10.60 -11.15
C LEU A 62 4.94 10.41 -11.27
N LYS A 63 4.13 11.34 -10.74
CA LYS A 63 2.68 11.27 -10.86
C LYS A 63 2.24 11.21 -12.32
N MET A 64 2.81 12.04 -13.18
CA MET A 64 2.53 12.00 -14.63
C MET A 64 2.99 10.68 -15.25
N ALA A 65 4.18 10.21 -14.90
CA ALA A 65 4.72 8.95 -15.41
C ALA A 65 3.90 7.74 -14.94
N TYR A 66 3.46 7.73 -13.69
CA TYR A 66 2.63 6.65 -13.16
C TYR A 66 1.28 6.57 -13.87
N GLY A 67 0.62 7.70 -14.12
CA GLY A 67 -0.63 7.72 -14.87
C GLY A 67 -0.50 7.27 -16.33
N ARG A 68 0.68 7.43 -16.95
CA ARG A 68 0.90 7.08 -18.36
C ARG A 68 1.54 5.69 -18.54
N CYS A 69 2.45 5.31 -17.64
CA CYS A 69 3.36 4.19 -17.84
C CYS A 69 3.13 3.03 -16.88
N VAL A 70 2.44 3.26 -15.77
CA VAL A 70 2.17 2.25 -14.74
C VAL A 70 0.70 1.89 -14.70
N ALA A 71 -0.18 2.88 -14.74
CA ALA A 71 -1.61 2.64 -14.87
C ALA A 71 -1.89 1.98 -16.23
N PHE A 72 -2.66 0.90 -16.21
CA PHE A 72 -3.16 0.30 -17.45
C PHE A 72 -4.54 -0.34 -17.24
N THR A 73 -5.27 -0.46 -18.34
CA THR A 73 -6.54 -1.16 -18.41
C THR A 73 -6.39 -2.27 -19.45
N GLY A 74 -6.41 -3.52 -19.00
CA GLY A 74 -6.44 -4.71 -19.85
C GLY A 74 -7.83 -5.31 -19.91
N GLU A 75 -7.99 -6.39 -20.63
CA GLU A 75 -9.28 -7.10 -20.78
C GLU A 75 -9.73 -7.75 -19.46
N HIS A 76 -8.76 -8.20 -18.62
CA HIS A 76 -9.02 -8.87 -17.34
C HIS A 76 -8.22 -8.31 -16.19
N ASP A 77 -7.33 -7.33 -16.44
CA ASP A 77 -6.44 -6.78 -15.43
C ASP A 77 -6.44 -5.26 -15.47
N PHE A 78 -6.64 -4.65 -14.32
CA PHE A 78 -6.56 -3.21 -14.15
C PHE A 78 -5.49 -2.86 -13.11
N VAL A 79 -4.64 -1.91 -13.45
CA VAL A 79 -3.72 -1.29 -12.48
C VAL A 79 -4.06 0.18 -12.36
N PHE A 80 -4.47 0.54 -11.16
CA PHE A 80 -4.75 1.91 -10.76
C PHE A 80 -3.53 2.53 -10.12
N THR A 81 -3.32 3.81 -10.36
CA THR A 81 -2.30 4.57 -9.65
C THR A 81 -2.96 5.64 -8.79
N ASP A 82 -2.64 5.61 -7.51
CA ASP A 82 -3.04 6.64 -6.56
C ASP A 82 -1.83 7.44 -6.11
N ASN A 83 -2.10 8.63 -5.60
CA ASN A 83 -1.04 9.48 -5.07
C ASN A 83 -1.56 10.33 -3.90
N LYS A 84 -0.67 10.61 -2.96
CA LYS A 84 -0.90 11.49 -1.83
C LYS A 84 0.28 12.44 -1.70
N LEU A 85 0.02 13.72 -1.52
CA LEU A 85 1.04 14.73 -1.24
C LEU A 85 0.77 15.32 0.15
N GLU A 86 1.75 15.24 1.03
CA GLU A 86 1.73 15.76 2.40
C GLU A 86 2.77 16.88 2.49
N GLN A 87 2.34 18.09 2.15
CA GLN A 87 3.25 19.24 2.04
C GLN A 87 3.89 19.63 3.38
N ASP A 88 3.15 19.48 4.48
CA ASP A 88 3.65 19.77 5.83
C ASP A 88 4.77 18.80 6.26
N LEU A 89 4.79 17.60 5.67
CA LEU A 89 5.84 16.58 5.87
C LEU A 89 6.90 16.59 4.75
N GLU A 90 6.76 17.49 3.79
CA GLU A 90 7.59 17.52 2.58
C GLU A 90 7.72 16.16 1.91
N MET A 91 6.61 15.42 1.82
CA MET A 91 6.58 14.04 1.35
C MET A 91 5.45 13.81 0.35
N GLY A 92 5.73 12.99 -0.67
CA GLY A 92 4.75 12.47 -1.61
C GLY A 92 4.78 10.95 -1.65
N THR A 93 3.62 10.33 -1.80
CA THR A 93 3.48 8.88 -1.95
C THR A 93 2.73 8.56 -3.24
N LEU A 94 3.23 7.58 -4.00
CA LEU A 94 2.54 7.03 -5.16
C LEU A 94 2.35 5.53 -4.96
N PHE A 95 1.20 5.03 -5.39
CA PHE A 95 0.86 3.62 -5.33
C PHE A 95 0.47 3.08 -6.70
N ALA A 96 0.77 1.81 -6.96
CA ALA A 96 0.10 1.02 -7.97
C ALA A 96 -0.70 -0.09 -7.27
N ARG A 97 -1.97 -0.26 -7.65
CA ARG A 97 -2.89 -1.24 -7.05
C ARG A 97 -3.69 -1.96 -8.11
N THR A 98 -4.08 -3.20 -7.83
CA THR A 98 -5.08 -3.91 -8.64
C THR A 98 -6.49 -3.39 -8.38
N GLU A 99 -7.45 -3.76 -9.21
CA GLU A 99 -8.88 -3.48 -9.00
C GLU A 99 -9.39 -4.02 -7.65
N GLY A 100 -8.92 -5.18 -7.23
CA GLY A 100 -9.24 -5.77 -5.92
C GLY A 100 -8.58 -5.07 -4.73
N GLY A 101 -7.78 -4.01 -4.95
CA GLY A 101 -7.14 -3.21 -3.90
C GLY A 101 -5.78 -3.74 -3.41
N ALA A 102 -5.22 -4.79 -4.05
CA ALA A 102 -3.89 -5.28 -3.72
C ALA A 102 -2.82 -4.25 -4.08
N TYR A 103 -1.90 -3.96 -3.17
CA TYR A 103 -0.77 -3.07 -3.42
C TYR A 103 0.33 -3.78 -4.21
N LEU A 104 0.64 -3.27 -5.39
CA LEU A 104 1.67 -3.78 -6.29
C LEU A 104 3.01 -3.07 -6.12
N SER A 105 2.97 -1.77 -5.83
CA SER A 105 4.14 -0.96 -5.49
C SER A 105 3.77 0.25 -4.67
N LYS A 106 4.74 0.74 -3.88
CA LYS A 106 4.68 2.03 -3.18
C LYS A 106 5.96 2.78 -3.45
N THR A 107 5.86 4.05 -3.84
CA THR A 107 7.00 4.94 -4.01
C THR A 107 6.86 6.13 -3.08
N LEU A 108 7.89 6.38 -2.27
CA LEU A 108 8.02 7.57 -1.45
C LEU A 108 8.96 8.56 -2.13
N VAL A 109 8.62 9.83 -2.03
CA VAL A 109 9.39 10.97 -2.51
C VAL A 109 9.50 11.95 -1.35
N GLU A 110 10.65 12.06 -0.73
CA GLU A 110 10.86 12.82 0.49
C GLU A 110 11.89 13.92 0.28
N SER A 111 11.63 15.11 0.78
CA SER A 111 12.63 16.18 0.85
C SER A 111 13.69 15.82 1.89
N ILE A 112 14.96 15.84 1.50
CA ILE A 112 16.10 15.67 2.40
C ILE A 112 17.00 16.91 2.44
N GLY A 113 16.47 18.02 1.94
CA GLY A 113 17.14 19.32 1.91
C GLY A 113 16.83 20.08 0.63
N LYS A 114 17.36 21.28 0.53
CA LYS A 114 17.11 22.15 -0.63
C LYS A 114 17.55 21.48 -1.94
N ASN A 115 16.61 21.29 -2.84
CA ASN A 115 16.82 20.61 -4.14
C ASN A 115 17.44 19.19 -4.01
N LYS A 116 17.12 18.51 -2.91
CA LYS A 116 17.51 17.11 -2.70
C LYS A 116 16.31 16.29 -2.29
N THR A 117 16.13 15.17 -2.96
CA THR A 117 15.00 14.26 -2.77
C THR A 117 15.51 12.86 -2.54
N ARG A 118 14.96 12.19 -1.53
CA ARG A 118 15.08 10.74 -1.38
C ARG A 118 13.92 10.08 -2.10
N LEU A 119 14.23 9.15 -2.98
CA LEU A 119 13.28 8.28 -3.66
C LEU A 119 13.41 6.88 -3.10
N THR A 120 12.31 6.33 -2.55
CA THR A 120 12.27 4.94 -2.06
C THR A 120 11.16 4.18 -2.77
N LEU A 121 11.48 3.01 -3.34
CA LEU A 121 10.52 2.14 -4.03
C LEU A 121 10.39 0.81 -3.31
N PHE A 122 9.17 0.49 -2.87
CA PHE A 122 8.80 -0.80 -2.31
C PHE A 122 8.13 -1.67 -3.37
N LEU A 123 8.71 -2.83 -3.63
CA LEU A 123 8.22 -3.86 -4.56
C LEU A 123 8.20 -5.21 -3.83
N PRO A 124 7.27 -6.12 -4.15
CA PRO A 124 7.25 -7.46 -3.58
C PRO A 124 8.57 -8.21 -3.81
N THR A 125 8.99 -9.03 -2.86
CA THR A 125 10.25 -9.82 -2.94
C THR A 125 10.34 -10.69 -4.19
N GLY A 126 9.22 -11.13 -4.77
CA GLY A 126 9.17 -11.88 -6.04
C GLY A 126 9.30 -11.05 -7.32
N TYR A 127 9.49 -9.73 -7.24
CA TYR A 127 9.55 -8.87 -8.44
C TYR A 127 10.87 -9.02 -9.18
N LYS A 128 10.85 -9.75 -10.30
CA LYS A 128 12.08 -10.19 -11.03
C LYS A 128 12.97 -9.07 -11.54
N SER A 129 12.43 -7.89 -11.82
CA SER A 129 13.16 -6.74 -12.43
C SER A 129 13.19 -5.51 -11.52
N ALA A 130 13.23 -5.70 -10.19
CA ALA A 130 13.10 -4.62 -9.22
C ALA A 130 14.12 -3.49 -9.44
N GLN A 131 15.40 -3.81 -9.66
CA GLN A 131 16.44 -2.81 -9.92
C GLN A 131 16.22 -2.03 -11.21
N ALA A 132 15.80 -2.71 -12.28
CA ALA A 132 15.52 -2.05 -13.57
C ALA A 132 14.32 -1.10 -13.43
N ARG A 133 13.26 -1.55 -12.72
CA ARG A 133 12.10 -0.72 -12.42
C ARG A 133 12.49 0.50 -11.59
N PHE A 134 13.30 0.32 -10.55
CA PHE A 134 13.75 1.41 -9.70
C PHE A 134 14.57 2.46 -10.45
N LYS A 135 15.54 2.02 -11.28
CA LYS A 135 16.32 2.92 -12.16
C LYS A 135 15.42 3.72 -13.10
N LEU A 136 14.36 3.09 -13.60
CA LEU A 136 13.40 3.75 -14.45
C LEU A 136 12.58 4.80 -13.69
N ASP A 137 12.11 4.49 -12.50
CA ASP A 137 11.37 5.45 -11.67
C ASP A 137 12.26 6.62 -11.24
N ALA A 138 13.55 6.39 -10.96
CA ALA A 138 14.51 7.46 -10.73
C ALA A 138 14.65 8.39 -11.94
N LYS A 139 14.74 7.85 -13.17
CA LYS A 139 14.72 8.65 -14.41
C LYS A 139 13.43 9.43 -14.58
N ARG A 140 12.30 8.80 -14.29
CA ARG A 140 10.98 9.45 -14.36
C ARG A 140 10.84 10.58 -13.35
N ALA A 141 11.36 10.41 -12.13
CA ALA A 141 11.41 11.47 -11.14
C ALA A 141 12.19 12.70 -11.65
N LEU A 142 13.27 12.47 -12.40
CA LEU A 142 14.05 13.52 -13.05
C LEU A 142 13.42 14.08 -14.34
N GLY A 143 12.25 13.59 -14.74
CA GLY A 143 11.57 14.01 -16.00
C GLY A 143 12.21 13.45 -17.27
N GLN A 144 13.06 12.42 -17.18
CA GLN A 144 13.87 11.91 -18.29
C GLN A 144 13.22 10.77 -19.09
N ASP A 145 12.04 10.27 -18.70
CA ASP A 145 11.30 9.23 -19.44
C ASP A 145 9.83 9.64 -19.68
N PRO A 146 9.58 10.68 -20.48
CA PRO A 146 8.23 11.18 -20.70
C PRO A 146 7.37 10.25 -21.60
N SER A 147 7.99 9.32 -22.32
CA SER A 147 7.35 8.53 -23.39
C SER A 147 7.13 7.07 -23.03
N CYS A 148 7.38 6.66 -21.79
CA CYS A 148 7.21 5.27 -21.34
C CYS A 148 8.00 4.26 -22.20
N ASN A 149 9.22 4.60 -22.61
CA ASN A 149 10.07 3.78 -23.47
C ASN A 149 10.62 2.52 -22.80
N ALA A 150 10.27 2.27 -21.55
CA ALA A 150 10.57 1.00 -20.92
C ALA A 150 9.78 -0.10 -21.62
N ALA A 151 10.49 -1.15 -22.02
CA ALA A 151 9.90 -2.37 -22.57
C ALA A 151 8.66 -2.75 -21.75
N LYS A 152 7.52 -2.96 -22.43
CA LYS A 152 6.34 -3.58 -21.83
C LYS A 152 6.80 -4.82 -21.08
N PRO A 153 6.35 -5.03 -19.83
CA PRO A 153 6.58 -6.32 -19.19
C PRO A 153 5.98 -7.37 -20.11
N ILE A 154 6.83 -8.33 -20.49
CA ILE A 154 6.44 -9.54 -21.22
C ILE A 154 5.73 -10.45 -20.25
#